data_925ac9fa50165744d5e3e294cd08e75c
#
_entry.id   925ac9fa50165744d5e3e294cd08e75c
#
_cell.length_a   1.000
_cell.length_b   1.000
_cell.length_c   1.000
_cell.angle_alpha   90.00
_cell.angle_beta   90.00
_cell.angle_gamma   90.00
#
_symmetry.space_group_name_H-M   'P 1'
#
loop_
_entity.id
_entity.type
_entity.pdbx_description
1 polymer ?
#
loop_
_entity_poly.entity_id
_entity_poly.type
_entity_poly.pdbx_seq_one_letter_code
_entity_poly.pdbx_strand_id
1 'polypeptide(L)'
;MNIDKLREEIASDEGRRNAVYLCSLQKRTVGIGHLITADDPEWPMEVGDTISDERIDELFDSDIAVTIDDCRIIFDDFDAFPEPAQLCLANMCYQLGRPTFSKFKRSIAYANDHNWGDLAEEIL
;
A
#
# COMPACT_ATOMS: atom_id res chain seq x y z
N MET A 1 15.26 -4.48 1.77
CA MET A 1 14.56 -3.37 1.06
C MET A 1 14.73 -2.08 1.83
N ASN A 2 14.93 -0.98 1.13
CA ASN A 2 15.01 0.34 1.75
C ASN A 2 13.59 0.85 2.07
N ILE A 3 13.17 0.71 3.32
CA ILE A 3 11.82 1.10 3.77
C ILE A 3 11.61 2.60 3.69
N ASP A 4 12.64 3.40 3.97
CA ASP A 4 12.54 4.86 3.87
C ASP A 4 12.22 5.29 2.44
N LYS A 5 12.84 4.67 1.45
CA LYS A 5 12.56 4.94 0.05
C LYS A 5 11.15 4.54 -0.33
N LEU A 6 10.67 3.40 0.15
CA LEU A 6 9.27 2.97 -0.05
C LEU A 6 8.30 4.00 0.53
N ARG A 7 8.56 4.47 1.76
CA ARG A 7 7.74 5.49 2.42
C ARG A 7 7.68 6.77 1.61
N GLU A 8 8.82 7.25 1.13
CA GLU A 8 8.89 8.46 0.30
C GLU A 8 8.06 8.33 -0.99
N GLU A 9 8.19 7.21 -1.68
CA GLU A 9 7.47 6.96 -2.92
C GLU A 9 5.96 6.90 -2.70
N ILE A 10 5.51 6.17 -1.68
CA ILE A 10 4.09 6.06 -1.36
C ILE A 10 3.52 7.41 -0.90
N ALA A 11 4.23 8.11 -0.05
CA ALA A 11 3.77 9.42 0.44
C ALA A 11 3.66 10.44 -0.70
N SER A 12 4.58 10.39 -1.66
CA SER A 12 4.52 11.24 -2.86
C SER A 12 3.31 10.92 -3.72
N ASP A 13 2.98 9.64 -3.88
CA ASP A 13 1.86 9.21 -4.73
C ASP A 13 0.50 9.47 -4.06
N GLU A 14 0.39 9.20 -2.75
CA GLU A 14 -0.88 9.28 -2.02
C GLU A 14 -1.19 10.68 -1.50
N GLY A 15 -0.15 11.46 -1.17
CA GLY A 15 -0.31 12.72 -0.45
C GLY A 15 -0.59 12.51 1.03
N ARG A 16 -0.68 13.62 1.78
CA ARG A 16 -0.91 13.61 3.23
C ARG A 16 -2.08 14.52 3.56
N ARG A 17 -3.13 13.99 4.19
CA ARG A 17 -4.32 14.74 4.58
C ARG A 17 -4.68 14.48 6.02
N ASN A 18 -4.82 15.53 6.82
CA ASN A 18 -5.21 15.42 8.23
C ASN A 18 -6.74 15.36 8.42
N ALA A 19 -7.52 15.68 7.41
CA ALA A 19 -8.99 15.60 7.44
C ALA A 19 -9.48 14.35 6.69
N VAL A 20 -10.50 13.71 7.25
CA VAL A 20 -11.17 12.58 6.60
C VAL A 20 -11.79 13.06 5.28
N TYR A 21 -11.57 12.28 4.22
CA TYR A 21 -12.11 12.54 2.89
C TYR A 21 -12.65 11.25 2.26
N LEU A 22 -13.42 11.38 1.19
CA LEU A 22 -13.86 10.23 0.41
C LEU A 22 -12.88 9.98 -0.74
N CYS A 23 -12.38 8.74 -0.84
CA CYS A 23 -11.54 8.34 -1.97
C CYS A 23 -12.40 8.13 -3.23
N SER A 24 -11.75 7.75 -4.34
CA SER A 24 -12.45 7.50 -5.62
C SER A 24 -13.53 6.41 -5.52
N LEU A 25 -13.43 5.51 -4.54
CA LEU A 25 -14.41 4.46 -4.27
C LEU A 25 -15.48 4.89 -3.25
N GLN A 26 -15.53 6.19 -2.90
CA GLN A 26 -16.48 6.76 -1.93
C GLN A 26 -16.32 6.17 -0.53
N LYS A 27 -15.10 5.78 -0.15
CA LYS A 27 -14.78 5.27 1.19
C LYS A 27 -14.02 6.31 1.99
N ARG A 28 -14.31 6.38 3.30
CA ARG A 28 -13.63 7.32 4.20
C ARG A 28 -12.17 6.97 4.33
N THR A 29 -11.31 7.93 4.08
CA THR A 29 -9.86 7.80 4.01
C THR A 29 -9.23 8.97 4.74
N VAL A 30 -8.04 8.78 5.31
CA VAL A 30 -7.33 9.84 6.04
C VAL A 30 -5.82 9.58 6.01
N GLY A 31 -5.04 10.61 6.29
CA GLY A 31 -3.58 10.48 6.36
C GLY A 31 -2.96 10.25 5.00
N ILE A 32 -2.15 9.21 4.88
CA ILE A 32 -1.45 8.86 3.64
C ILE A 32 -2.16 7.66 3.02
N GLY A 33 -3.37 7.93 2.50
CA GLY A 33 -4.16 6.91 1.83
C GLY A 33 -4.71 5.82 2.74
N HIS A 34 -4.83 6.07 4.07
CA HIS A 34 -5.35 5.07 5.00
C HIS A 34 -6.87 4.93 4.88
N LEU A 35 -7.34 3.76 4.45
CA LEU A 35 -8.76 3.43 4.42
C LEU A 35 -9.24 3.14 5.85
N ILE A 36 -10.19 3.93 6.34
CA ILE A 36 -10.75 3.75 7.68
C ILE A 36 -11.62 2.50 7.71
N THR A 37 -11.39 1.63 8.69
CA THR A 37 -12.13 0.39 8.88
C THR A 37 -12.77 0.35 10.26
N ALA A 38 -13.67 -0.62 10.47
CA ALA A 38 -14.35 -0.80 11.75
C ALA A 38 -13.38 -1.11 12.92
N ASP A 39 -12.17 -1.55 12.62
CA ASP A 39 -11.14 -1.81 13.64
C ASP A 39 -10.38 -0.55 14.06
N ASP A 40 -10.53 0.54 13.32
CA ASP A 40 -9.84 1.80 13.62
C ASP A 40 -10.61 2.65 14.61
N PRO A 41 -9.91 3.37 15.54
CA PRO A 41 -10.55 4.38 16.39
C PRO A 41 -11.28 5.46 15.58
N GLU A 42 -10.84 5.73 14.36
CA GLU A 42 -11.41 6.72 13.46
C GLU A 42 -12.72 6.29 12.81
N TRP A 43 -13.19 5.06 13.03
CA TRP A 43 -14.41 4.55 12.39
C TRP A 43 -15.63 5.46 12.56
N PRO A 44 -15.88 6.08 13.75
CA PRO A 44 -17.03 6.99 13.91
C PRO A 44 -16.85 8.36 13.27
N MET A 45 -15.66 8.70 12.79
CA MET A 45 -15.38 10.03 12.25
C MET A 45 -16.14 10.28 10.93
N GLU A 46 -16.50 11.53 10.73
CA GLU A 46 -17.17 11.98 9.50
C GLU A 46 -16.18 12.71 8.60
N VAL A 47 -16.52 12.84 7.32
CA VAL A 47 -15.75 13.63 6.37
C VAL A 47 -15.54 15.05 6.94
N GLY A 48 -14.30 15.52 6.92
CA GLY A 48 -13.90 16.81 7.47
C GLY A 48 -13.34 16.75 8.88
N ASP A 49 -13.60 15.68 9.65
CA ASP A 49 -12.99 15.50 10.96
C ASP A 49 -11.48 15.29 10.81
N THR A 50 -10.71 15.81 11.77
CA THR A 50 -9.25 15.81 11.65
C THR A 50 -8.58 14.89 12.67
N ILE A 51 -7.39 14.40 12.31
CA ILE A 51 -6.51 13.65 13.19
C ILE A 51 -5.17 14.39 13.33
N SER A 52 -4.39 14.02 14.35
CA SER A 52 -3.07 14.63 14.58
C SER A 52 -2.03 14.12 13.60
N ASP A 53 -0.94 14.87 13.44
CA ASP A 53 0.21 14.44 12.64
C ASP A 53 0.82 13.14 13.18
N GLU A 54 0.91 13.00 14.50
CA GLU A 54 1.41 11.80 15.15
C GLU A 54 0.54 10.60 14.79
N ARG A 55 -0.78 10.78 14.75
CA ARG A 55 -1.70 9.69 14.36
C ARG A 55 -1.55 9.32 12.90
N ILE A 56 -1.34 10.29 12.01
CA ILE A 56 -1.05 10.00 10.59
C ILE A 56 0.19 9.13 10.47
N ASP A 57 1.25 9.46 11.20
CA ASP A 57 2.50 8.71 11.16
C ASP A 57 2.32 7.29 11.70
N GLU A 58 1.57 7.11 12.79
CA GLU A 58 1.25 5.78 13.32
C GLU A 58 0.50 4.92 12.30
N LEU A 59 -0.52 5.48 11.68
CA LEU A 59 -1.30 4.78 10.65
C LEU A 59 -0.42 4.39 9.46
N PHE A 60 0.43 5.30 9.02
CA PHE A 60 1.33 5.04 7.89
C PHE A 60 2.34 3.94 8.20
N ASP A 61 2.96 3.98 9.38
CA ASP A 61 3.90 2.95 9.81
C ASP A 61 3.23 1.58 9.86
N SER A 62 2.02 1.51 10.41
CA SER A 62 1.24 0.28 10.47
C SER A 62 0.89 -0.23 9.07
N ASP A 63 0.43 0.66 8.18
CA ASP A 63 0.03 0.29 6.83
C ASP A 63 1.23 -0.20 5.99
N ILE A 64 2.40 0.39 6.17
CA ILE A 64 3.65 -0.07 5.52
C ILE A 64 4.00 -1.48 6.01
N ALA A 65 3.95 -1.72 7.31
CA ALA A 65 4.26 -3.03 7.87
C ALA A 65 3.31 -4.11 7.36
N VAL A 66 2.01 -3.82 7.33
CA VAL A 66 0.99 -4.74 6.78
C VAL A 66 1.25 -5.00 5.30
N THR A 67 1.57 -3.97 4.54
CA THR A 67 1.86 -4.10 3.10
C THR A 67 3.05 -5.03 2.83
N ILE A 68 4.13 -4.88 3.59
CA ILE A 68 5.31 -5.74 3.44
C ILE A 68 4.96 -7.20 3.79
N ASP A 69 4.21 -7.41 4.87
CA ASP A 69 3.75 -8.75 5.24
C ASP A 69 2.84 -9.34 4.19
N ASP A 70 1.95 -8.55 3.60
CA ASP A 70 1.08 -8.99 2.51
C ASP A 70 1.89 -9.42 1.28
N CYS A 71 2.94 -8.68 0.93
CA CYS A 71 3.83 -9.05 -0.17
C CYS A 71 4.53 -10.40 0.10
N ARG A 72 4.93 -10.65 1.34
CA ARG A 72 5.54 -11.93 1.72
C ARG A 72 4.55 -13.08 1.65
N ILE A 73 3.27 -12.82 1.81
CA ILE A 73 2.21 -13.82 1.65
C ILE A 73 1.94 -14.10 0.15
N ILE A 74 1.88 -13.03 -0.65
CA ILE A 74 1.55 -13.11 -2.08
C ILE A 74 2.69 -13.75 -2.88
N PHE A 75 3.94 -13.37 -2.58
CA PHE A 75 5.13 -13.80 -3.32
C PHE A 75 5.96 -14.78 -2.50
N ASP A 76 6.39 -15.88 -3.13
CA ASP A 76 7.07 -16.99 -2.44
C ASP A 76 8.41 -16.58 -1.83
N ASP A 77 9.15 -15.68 -2.49
CA ASP A 77 10.51 -15.27 -2.07
C ASP A 77 10.70 -13.75 -2.20
N PHE A 78 9.72 -12.97 -1.76
CA PHE A 78 9.70 -11.52 -1.90
C PHE A 78 11.00 -10.85 -1.42
N ASP A 79 11.53 -11.29 -0.28
CA ASP A 79 12.74 -10.69 0.31
C ASP A 79 13.98 -10.91 -0.56
N ALA A 80 13.97 -11.91 -1.46
CA ALA A 80 15.05 -12.18 -2.40
C ALA A 80 14.89 -11.45 -3.74
N PHE A 81 13.79 -10.75 -3.97
CA PHE A 81 13.58 -9.99 -5.20
C PHE A 81 14.56 -8.82 -5.31
N PRO A 82 14.94 -8.41 -6.53
CA PRO A 82 15.67 -7.15 -6.72
C PRO A 82 14.94 -5.98 -6.06
N GLU A 83 15.68 -5.05 -5.47
CA GLU A 83 15.06 -3.92 -4.76
C GLU A 83 14.06 -3.13 -5.60
N PRO A 84 14.35 -2.79 -6.87
CA PRO A 84 13.34 -2.10 -7.69
C PRO A 84 12.03 -2.85 -7.81
N ALA A 85 12.08 -4.18 -7.92
CA ALA A 85 10.89 -5.02 -7.95
C ALA A 85 10.15 -5.00 -6.61
N GLN A 86 10.87 -5.12 -5.50
CA GLN A 86 10.27 -5.03 -4.16
C GLN A 86 9.54 -3.70 -3.97
N LEU A 87 10.17 -2.59 -4.30
CA LEU A 87 9.58 -1.26 -4.15
C LEU A 87 8.33 -1.08 -5.00
N CYS A 88 8.39 -1.50 -6.26
CA CYS A 88 7.26 -1.40 -7.19
C CYS A 88 6.07 -2.24 -6.71
N LEU A 89 6.30 -3.49 -6.36
CA LEU A 89 5.25 -4.42 -5.95
C LEU A 89 4.66 -4.03 -4.59
N ALA A 90 5.48 -3.57 -3.65
CA ALA A 90 4.99 -3.07 -2.37
C ALA A 90 4.14 -1.81 -2.55
N ASN A 91 4.52 -0.89 -3.42
CA ASN A 91 3.73 0.31 -3.70
C ASN A 91 2.36 -0.07 -4.31
N MET A 92 2.34 -0.99 -5.27
CA MET A 92 1.09 -1.50 -5.85
C MET A 92 0.20 -2.15 -4.79
N CYS A 93 0.79 -2.97 -3.92
CA CYS A 93 0.06 -3.63 -2.83
C CYS A 93 -0.54 -2.61 -1.85
N TYR A 94 0.21 -1.56 -1.52
CA TYR A 94 -0.29 -0.48 -0.66
C TYR A 94 -1.52 0.19 -1.26
N GLN A 95 -1.46 0.52 -2.55
CA GLN A 95 -2.55 1.23 -3.24
C GLN A 95 -3.79 0.36 -3.43
N LEU A 96 -3.61 -0.91 -3.76
CA LEU A 96 -4.71 -1.81 -4.11
C LEU A 96 -5.25 -2.60 -2.93
N GLY A 97 -4.42 -2.86 -1.91
CA GLY A 97 -4.73 -3.82 -0.86
C GLY A 97 -4.54 -5.26 -1.33
N ARG A 98 -4.27 -6.17 -0.37
CA ARG A 98 -3.98 -7.57 -0.69
C ARG A 98 -5.10 -8.27 -1.46
N PRO A 99 -6.40 -8.13 -1.09
CA PRO A 99 -7.45 -8.84 -1.82
C PRO A 99 -7.51 -8.49 -3.30
N THR A 100 -7.39 -7.21 -3.64
CA THR A 100 -7.41 -6.75 -5.03
C THR A 100 -6.13 -7.13 -5.77
N PHE A 101 -4.98 -6.93 -5.14
CA PHE A 101 -3.68 -7.25 -5.74
C PHE A 101 -3.57 -8.76 -6.03
N SER A 102 -4.10 -9.60 -5.14
CA SER A 102 -4.10 -11.06 -5.32
C SER A 102 -4.83 -11.54 -6.57
N LYS A 103 -5.66 -10.69 -7.16
CA LYS A 103 -6.36 -10.99 -8.43
C LYS A 103 -5.46 -10.86 -9.66
N PHE A 104 -4.31 -10.22 -9.53
CA PHE A 104 -3.35 -10.01 -10.62
C PHE A 104 -2.48 -11.26 -10.83
N LYS A 105 -3.12 -12.37 -11.15
CA LYS A 105 -2.50 -13.69 -11.15
C LYS A 105 -1.33 -13.84 -12.12
N ARG A 106 -1.40 -13.19 -13.29
CA ARG A 106 -0.32 -13.24 -14.27
C ARG A 106 0.90 -12.47 -13.79
N SER A 107 0.69 -11.27 -13.24
CA SER A 107 1.76 -10.47 -12.66
C SER A 107 2.45 -11.20 -11.52
N ILE A 108 1.67 -11.83 -10.64
CA ILE A 108 2.20 -12.61 -9.52
C ILE A 108 3.01 -13.81 -10.02
N ALA A 109 2.51 -14.53 -11.03
CA ALA A 109 3.23 -15.66 -11.61
C ALA A 109 4.55 -15.23 -12.24
N TYR A 110 4.58 -14.12 -12.98
CA TYR A 110 5.81 -13.58 -13.56
C TYR A 110 6.83 -13.21 -12.47
N ALA A 111 6.38 -12.58 -11.39
CA ALA A 111 7.25 -12.20 -10.28
C ALA A 111 7.83 -13.44 -9.58
N ASN A 112 7.00 -14.45 -9.30
CA ASN A 112 7.45 -15.69 -8.66
C ASN A 112 8.43 -16.48 -9.54
N ASP A 113 8.31 -16.37 -10.87
CA ASP A 113 9.24 -16.96 -11.83
C ASP A 113 10.47 -16.06 -12.08
N HIS A 114 10.58 -14.93 -11.42
CA HIS A 114 11.63 -13.92 -11.63
C HIS A 114 11.68 -13.43 -13.09
N ASN A 115 10.54 -13.43 -13.75
CA ASN A 115 10.41 -12.96 -15.14
C ASN A 115 10.06 -11.47 -15.14
N TRP A 116 11.06 -10.65 -14.88
CA TRP A 116 10.89 -9.21 -14.69
C TRP A 116 10.50 -8.47 -15.97
N GLY A 117 10.96 -8.96 -17.12
CA GLY A 117 10.61 -8.38 -18.42
C GLY A 117 9.12 -8.49 -18.70
N ASP A 118 8.55 -9.67 -18.59
CA ASP A 118 7.12 -9.90 -18.81
C ASP A 118 6.27 -9.25 -17.73
N LEU A 119 6.75 -9.21 -16.48
CA LEU A 119 6.07 -8.49 -15.41
C LEU A 119 5.96 -7.00 -15.73
N ALA A 120 7.03 -6.37 -16.20
CA ALA A 120 7.03 -4.95 -16.55
C ALA A 120 6.01 -4.65 -17.67
N GLU A 121 5.91 -5.53 -18.67
CA GLU A 121 4.92 -5.39 -19.74
C GLU A 121 3.48 -5.55 -19.22
N GLU A 122 3.25 -6.47 -18.29
CA GLU A 122 1.92 -6.75 -17.75
C GLU A 122 1.38 -5.59 -16.91
N ILE A 123 2.23 -4.87 -16.16
CA ILE A 123 1.79 -3.81 -15.26
C ILE A 123 1.82 -2.40 -15.88
N LEU A 124 2.33 -2.27 -17.10
CA LEU A 124 2.33 -0.98 -17.84
C LEU A 124 0.99 -0.79 -18.64
#